data_f96a49c19cc0436765e860729d2cb1c4
#
_entry.id   f96a49c19cc0436765e860729d2cb1c4
#
_cell.length_a   1.000
_cell.length_b   1.000
_cell.length_c   1.000
_cell.angle_alpha   90.00
_cell.angle_beta   90.00
_cell.angle_gamma   90.00
#
_symmetry.space_group_name_H-M   'P 1'
#
loop_
_entity.id
_entity.type
_entity.pdbx_description
1 polymer ?
#
loop_
_entity_poly.entity_id
_entity_poly.type
_entity_poly.pdbx_seq_one_letter_code
_entity_poly.pdbx_strand_id
1 'polypeptide(L)'
;MGKIKNIVFDLGGVIIDLDRDEPVRRLIEIGVKDADGLIDPYEQKGVFQDLETGKIGVEEFCRYLRKYTGKDLSYEDICWAWFGFIGGVPQYKLDYILKLREKYQVYLLSNTNPIIQLEWAQTKEFTPAGRPLNDYFDKLYLSYEIGVTKPDREIFDRMVLDSGIK
;
A
#
# COMPACT_ATOMS: atom_id res chain seq x y z
N MET A 1 11.16 -30.05 -14.11
CA MET A 1 10.75 -28.90 -13.27
C MET A 1 11.22 -27.63 -13.95
N GLY A 2 10.31 -26.69 -14.22
CA GLY A 2 10.67 -25.38 -14.79
C GLY A 2 11.53 -24.58 -13.80
N LYS A 3 12.53 -23.86 -14.33
CA LYS A 3 13.38 -22.98 -13.50
C LYS A 3 12.56 -21.74 -13.11
N ILE A 4 12.54 -21.38 -11.82
CA ILE A 4 11.93 -20.12 -11.35
C ILE A 4 12.61 -18.96 -12.08
N LYS A 5 11.83 -18.06 -12.63
CA LYS A 5 12.29 -16.85 -13.33
C LYS A 5 11.76 -15.55 -12.72
N ASN A 6 10.64 -15.64 -12.04
CA ASN A 6 9.90 -14.49 -11.53
C ASN A 6 9.62 -14.67 -10.04
N ILE A 7 9.70 -13.60 -9.29
CA ILE A 7 9.34 -13.54 -7.86
C ILE A 7 8.40 -12.37 -7.68
N VAL A 8 7.29 -12.60 -6.96
CA VAL A 8 6.31 -11.57 -6.63
C VAL A 8 6.26 -11.41 -5.13
N PHE A 9 6.48 -10.19 -4.65
CA PHE A 9 6.39 -9.85 -3.24
C PHE A 9 5.10 -9.12 -2.92
N ASP A 10 4.60 -9.32 -1.70
CA ASP A 10 3.70 -8.36 -1.06
C ASP A 10 4.53 -7.24 -0.41
N LEU A 11 3.89 -6.12 -0.07
CA LEU A 11 4.53 -4.98 0.57
C LEU A 11 4.36 -5.03 2.09
N GLY A 12 3.12 -4.88 2.54
CA GLY A 12 2.79 -4.76 3.96
C GLY A 12 2.95 -6.09 4.71
N GLY A 13 3.62 -6.07 5.85
CA GLY A 13 3.91 -7.27 6.64
C GLY A 13 4.97 -8.21 6.03
N VAL A 14 5.44 -7.92 4.81
CA VAL A 14 6.50 -8.69 4.14
C VAL A 14 7.76 -7.84 3.99
N ILE A 15 7.68 -6.73 3.29
CA ILE A 15 8.81 -5.81 3.06
C ILE A 15 8.83 -4.72 4.12
N ILE A 16 7.70 -4.06 4.33
CA ILE A 16 7.52 -3.08 5.40
C ILE A 16 6.84 -3.74 6.60
N ASP A 17 7.30 -3.39 7.79
CA ASP A 17 6.63 -3.77 9.02
C ASP A 17 5.39 -2.90 9.20
N LEU A 18 4.26 -3.52 9.57
CA LEU A 18 3.00 -2.81 9.76
C LEU A 18 2.68 -2.67 11.23
N ASP A 19 2.20 -1.50 11.61
CA ASP A 19 1.52 -1.27 12.88
C ASP A 19 0.01 -1.16 12.60
N ARG A 20 -0.82 -1.95 13.28
CA ARG A 20 -2.29 -1.88 13.14
C ARG A 20 -2.89 -0.89 14.13
N ASP A 21 -2.35 -0.81 15.30
CA ASP A 21 -2.97 -0.06 16.40
C ASP A 21 -2.75 1.45 16.24
N GLU A 22 -1.60 1.83 15.74
CA GLU A 22 -1.23 3.24 15.56
C GLU A 22 -2.13 3.97 14.54
N PRO A 23 -2.45 3.44 13.34
CA PRO A 23 -3.37 4.11 12.42
C PRO A 23 -4.79 4.19 12.98
N VAL A 24 -5.26 3.16 13.70
CA VAL A 24 -6.56 3.20 14.39
C VAL A 24 -6.58 4.33 15.42
N ARG A 25 -5.54 4.43 16.26
CA ARG A 25 -5.40 5.51 17.25
C ARG A 25 -5.41 6.88 16.58
N ARG A 26 -4.64 7.07 15.52
CA ARG A 26 -4.56 8.35 14.79
C ARG A 26 -5.87 8.71 14.10
N LEU A 27 -6.54 7.75 13.50
CA LEU A 27 -7.86 7.96 12.89
C LEU A 27 -8.92 8.38 13.93
N ILE A 28 -8.92 7.75 15.11
CA ILE A 28 -9.80 8.17 16.22
C ILE A 28 -9.48 9.60 16.65
N GLU A 29 -8.21 9.97 16.75
CA GLU A 29 -7.75 11.31 17.13
C GLU A 29 -8.25 12.39 16.16
N ILE A 30 -8.20 12.13 14.86
CA ILE A 30 -8.76 13.06 13.88
C ILE A 30 -10.29 13.01 13.80
N GLY A 31 -10.97 12.06 14.46
CA GLY A 31 -12.43 12.01 14.63
C GLY A 31 -13.15 10.84 13.97
N VAL A 32 -12.45 9.86 13.43
CA VAL A 32 -13.02 8.61 12.88
C VAL A 32 -13.22 7.64 14.02
N LYS A 33 -14.38 7.74 14.71
CA LYS A 33 -14.65 7.05 15.98
C LYS A 33 -14.72 5.52 15.88
N ASP A 34 -15.12 4.99 14.74
CA ASP A 34 -15.27 3.56 14.45
C ASP A 34 -14.09 3.00 13.62
N ALA A 35 -12.95 3.66 13.64
CA ALA A 35 -11.76 3.27 12.90
C ALA A 35 -11.35 1.81 13.13
N ASP A 36 -11.50 1.29 14.35
CA ASP A 36 -11.19 -0.11 14.67
C ASP A 36 -12.05 -1.12 13.87
N GLY A 37 -13.28 -0.75 13.52
CA GLY A 37 -14.17 -1.57 12.69
C GLY A 37 -13.96 -1.42 11.18
N LEU A 38 -13.30 -0.33 10.75
CA LEU A 38 -13.06 0.01 9.34
C LEU A 38 -11.67 -0.43 8.86
N ILE A 39 -10.72 -0.46 9.77
CA ILE A 39 -9.32 -0.80 9.50
C ILE A 39 -9.06 -2.25 9.91
N ASP A 40 -8.64 -3.05 8.96
CA ASP A 40 -8.24 -4.45 9.15
C ASP A 40 -6.85 -4.68 8.55
N PRO A 41 -6.00 -5.55 9.16
CA PRO A 41 -4.66 -5.83 8.62
C PRO A 41 -4.65 -6.42 7.21
N TYR A 42 -5.76 -7.03 6.79
CA TYR A 42 -5.83 -7.78 5.53
C TYR A 42 -6.81 -7.17 4.53
N GLU A 43 -7.92 -6.59 5.00
CA GLU A 43 -8.99 -6.07 4.16
C GLU A 43 -9.64 -4.83 4.78
N GLN A 44 -9.52 -3.70 4.11
CA GLN A 44 -10.19 -2.48 4.52
C GLN A 44 -11.69 -2.54 4.20
N LYS A 45 -12.50 -1.73 4.89
CA LYS A 45 -13.95 -1.67 4.68
C LYS A 45 -14.43 -0.27 4.30
N GLY A 46 -15.58 -0.21 3.66
CA GLY A 46 -16.26 1.04 3.31
C GLY A 46 -15.38 1.94 2.44
N VAL A 47 -15.33 3.22 2.77
CA VAL A 47 -14.58 4.23 2.02
C VAL A 47 -13.07 3.96 1.93
N PHE A 48 -12.51 3.25 2.90
CA PHE A 48 -11.11 2.84 2.91
C PHE A 48 -10.85 1.78 1.83
N GLN A 49 -11.75 0.80 1.69
CA GLN A 49 -11.69 -0.18 0.61
C GLN A 49 -11.92 0.47 -0.76
N ASP A 50 -12.84 1.42 -0.86
CA ASP A 50 -13.10 2.14 -2.11
C ASP A 50 -11.87 2.92 -2.59
N LEU A 51 -11.07 3.46 -1.65
CA LEU A 51 -9.79 4.09 -1.97
C LEU A 51 -8.75 3.04 -2.45
N GLU A 52 -8.65 1.88 -1.78
CA GLU A 52 -7.71 0.80 -2.15
C GLU A 52 -8.07 0.08 -3.45
N THR A 53 -9.33 0.13 -3.84
CA THR A 53 -9.79 -0.39 -5.14
C THR A 53 -9.84 0.67 -6.24
N GLY A 54 -9.45 1.92 -5.93
CA GLY A 54 -9.48 3.01 -6.91
C GLY A 54 -10.88 3.43 -7.35
N LYS A 55 -11.95 2.99 -6.67
CA LYS A 55 -13.32 3.43 -6.93
C LYS A 55 -13.51 4.90 -6.65
N ILE A 56 -12.79 5.42 -5.67
CA ILE A 56 -12.72 6.83 -5.34
C ILE A 56 -11.27 7.32 -5.36
N GLY A 57 -11.07 8.60 -5.69
CA GLY A 57 -9.78 9.25 -5.58
C GLY A 57 -9.52 9.83 -4.19
N VAL A 58 -8.29 10.32 -3.99
CA VAL A 58 -7.85 10.93 -2.72
C VAL A 58 -8.73 12.11 -2.32
N GLU A 59 -9.09 12.99 -3.27
CA GLU A 59 -9.91 14.16 -2.98
C GLU A 59 -11.31 13.79 -2.45
N GLU A 60 -11.93 12.78 -3.06
CA GLU A 60 -13.23 12.28 -2.64
C GLU A 60 -13.16 11.60 -1.27
N PHE A 61 -12.12 10.82 -1.03
CA PHE A 61 -11.82 10.22 0.27
C PHE A 61 -11.68 11.29 1.36
N CYS A 62 -10.88 12.33 1.12
CA CYS A 62 -10.71 13.43 2.07
C CYS A 62 -12.04 14.18 2.33
N ARG A 63 -12.83 14.42 1.28
CA ARG A 63 -14.16 15.03 1.40
C ARG A 63 -15.09 14.19 2.26
N TYR A 64 -15.07 12.86 2.05
CA TYR A 64 -15.84 11.92 2.86
C TYR A 64 -15.44 12.01 4.34
N LEU A 65 -14.15 11.96 4.67
CA LEU A 65 -13.67 12.01 6.06
C LEU A 65 -14.05 13.34 6.75
N ARG A 66 -13.92 14.47 6.06
CA ARG A 66 -14.36 15.79 6.58
C ARG A 66 -15.85 15.77 6.91
N LYS A 67 -16.69 15.26 6.00
CA LYS A 67 -18.13 15.14 6.22
C LYS A 67 -18.46 14.18 7.36
N TYR A 68 -17.79 13.04 7.41
CA TYR A 68 -18.00 12.01 8.42
C TYR A 68 -17.63 12.50 9.83
N THR A 69 -16.49 13.15 9.97
CA THR A 69 -15.98 13.66 11.25
C THR A 69 -16.65 14.97 11.68
N GLY A 70 -17.22 15.73 10.74
CA GLY A 70 -17.69 17.10 10.96
C GLY A 70 -16.57 18.09 11.22
N LYS A 71 -15.30 17.73 10.90
CA LYS A 71 -14.11 18.54 11.11
C LYS A 71 -13.53 19.00 9.76
N ASP A 72 -12.88 20.16 9.74
CA ASP A 72 -12.09 20.63 8.61
C ASP A 72 -10.68 20.04 8.68
N LEU A 73 -10.59 18.73 8.35
CA LEU A 73 -9.32 18.03 8.36
C LEU A 73 -8.44 18.51 7.21
N SER A 74 -7.19 18.84 7.50
CA SER A 74 -6.20 19.08 6.47
C SER A 74 -5.84 17.78 5.74
N TYR A 75 -5.21 17.88 4.58
CA TYR A 75 -4.69 16.71 3.88
C TYR A 75 -3.57 16.04 4.69
N GLU A 76 -2.75 16.85 5.33
CA GLU A 76 -1.65 16.42 6.20
C GLU A 76 -2.16 15.61 7.40
N ASP A 77 -3.29 15.99 8.03
CA ASP A 77 -3.90 15.21 9.12
C ASP A 77 -4.30 13.81 8.66
N ILE A 78 -4.85 13.72 7.44
CA ILE A 78 -5.27 12.46 6.85
C ILE A 78 -4.06 11.59 6.48
N CYS A 79 -3.03 12.16 5.87
CA CYS A 79 -1.77 11.46 5.57
C CYS A 79 -1.10 10.98 6.86
N TRP A 80 -1.04 11.82 7.89
CA TRP A 80 -0.48 11.46 9.20
C TRP A 80 -1.19 10.25 9.80
N ALA A 81 -2.52 10.20 9.69
CA ALA A 81 -3.28 9.05 10.19
C ALA A 81 -2.95 7.77 9.41
N TRP A 82 -2.89 7.84 8.07
CA TRP A 82 -2.51 6.72 7.23
C TRP A 82 -1.07 6.24 7.47
N PHE A 83 -0.12 7.15 7.65
CA PHE A 83 1.27 6.80 7.90
C PHE A 83 1.48 6.07 9.24
N GLY A 84 0.47 6.04 10.12
CA GLY A 84 0.44 5.17 11.28
C GLY A 84 0.63 3.69 10.95
N PHE A 85 0.23 3.23 9.75
CA PHE A 85 0.46 1.85 9.31
C PHE A 85 1.94 1.48 9.17
N ILE A 86 2.82 2.46 8.99
CA ILE A 86 4.24 2.22 8.68
C ILE A 86 5.00 1.97 9.97
N GLY A 87 5.24 0.70 10.29
CA GLY A 87 6.05 0.30 11.45
C GLY A 87 7.56 0.40 11.19
N GLY A 88 7.98 0.28 9.93
CA GLY A 88 9.39 0.42 9.53
C GLY A 88 9.71 -0.26 8.22
N VAL A 89 10.90 0.08 7.68
CA VAL A 89 11.42 -0.51 6.44
C VAL A 89 12.78 -1.13 6.73
N PRO A 90 12.86 -2.44 7.06
CA PRO A 90 14.13 -3.09 7.33
C PRO A 90 15.04 -3.14 6.10
N GLN A 91 16.17 -2.44 6.16
CA GLN A 91 17.08 -2.27 5.02
C GLN A 91 17.55 -3.61 4.44
N TYR A 92 17.79 -4.62 5.29
CA TYR A 92 18.27 -5.93 4.82
C TYR A 92 17.29 -6.62 3.85
N LYS A 93 15.97 -6.38 3.97
CA LYS A 93 14.95 -6.91 3.05
C LYS A 93 15.11 -6.28 1.67
N LEU A 94 15.33 -4.96 1.63
CA LEU A 94 15.55 -4.22 0.39
C LEU A 94 16.85 -4.63 -0.30
N ASP A 95 17.93 -4.80 0.46
CA ASP A 95 19.21 -5.27 -0.07
C ASP A 95 19.08 -6.70 -0.65
N TYR A 96 18.25 -7.54 -0.02
CA TYR A 96 17.97 -8.88 -0.51
C TYR A 96 17.19 -8.88 -1.83
N ILE A 97 16.22 -7.97 -1.96
CA ILE A 97 15.46 -7.79 -3.21
C ILE A 97 16.40 -7.43 -4.36
N LEU A 98 17.33 -6.50 -4.13
CA LEU A 98 18.31 -6.11 -5.15
C LEU A 98 19.20 -7.29 -5.59
N LYS A 99 19.61 -8.15 -4.66
CA LYS A 99 20.34 -9.39 -5.00
C LYS A 99 19.50 -10.37 -5.81
N LEU A 100 18.21 -10.47 -5.52
CA LEU A 100 17.31 -11.33 -6.30
C LEU A 100 17.14 -10.83 -7.73
N ARG A 101 17.11 -9.52 -7.96
CA ARG A 101 17.02 -8.90 -9.28
C ARG A 101 18.20 -9.21 -10.20
N GLU A 102 19.34 -9.62 -9.67
CA GLU A 102 20.47 -10.09 -10.48
C GLU A 102 20.15 -11.40 -11.25
N LYS A 103 19.13 -12.15 -10.80
CA LYS A 103 18.83 -13.50 -11.33
C LYS A 103 17.37 -13.69 -11.73
N TYR A 104 16.46 -12.86 -11.21
CA TYR A 104 15.02 -12.98 -11.37
C TYR A 104 14.40 -11.65 -11.79
N GLN A 105 13.27 -11.72 -12.48
CA GLN A 105 12.36 -10.58 -12.55
C GLN A 105 11.63 -10.49 -11.20
N VAL A 106 11.62 -9.32 -10.59
CA VAL A 106 11.06 -9.14 -9.25
C VAL A 106 9.94 -8.09 -9.29
N TYR A 107 8.75 -8.52 -8.92
CA TYR A 107 7.54 -7.74 -8.95
C TYR A 107 6.99 -7.49 -7.55
N LEU A 108 6.21 -6.44 -7.39
CA LEU A 108 5.39 -6.17 -6.22
C LEU A 108 3.91 -6.31 -6.58
N LEU A 109 3.12 -6.99 -5.73
CA LEU A 109 1.66 -7.04 -5.81
C LEU A 109 1.06 -6.67 -4.45
N SER A 110 0.49 -5.48 -4.33
CA SER A 110 0.09 -4.93 -3.03
C SER A 110 -1.35 -4.41 -3.03
N ASN A 111 -2.10 -4.75 -1.98
CA ASN A 111 -3.28 -3.98 -1.58
C ASN A 111 -2.80 -2.69 -0.93
N THR A 112 -3.12 -1.56 -1.52
CA THR A 112 -2.59 -0.26 -1.11
C THR A 112 -3.45 0.87 -1.67
N ASN A 113 -3.11 2.09 -1.33
CA ASN A 113 -3.83 3.28 -1.74
C ASN A 113 -2.88 4.39 -2.22
N PRO A 114 -3.41 5.40 -2.94
CA PRO A 114 -2.60 6.48 -3.48
C PRO A 114 -1.87 7.30 -2.42
N ILE A 115 -2.42 7.45 -1.21
CA ILE A 115 -1.79 8.25 -0.14
C ILE A 115 -0.46 7.61 0.27
N ILE A 116 -0.47 6.31 0.61
CA ILE A 116 0.76 5.59 0.99
C ILE A 116 1.76 5.56 -0.16
N GLN A 117 1.28 5.37 -1.39
CA GLN A 117 2.18 5.23 -2.53
C GLN A 117 2.79 6.54 -2.98
N LEU A 118 1.99 7.58 -3.18
CA LEU A 118 2.43 8.82 -3.82
C LEU A 118 3.05 9.81 -2.82
N GLU A 119 2.63 9.77 -1.55
CA GLU A 119 3.15 10.68 -0.53
C GLU A 119 4.33 10.10 0.25
N TRP A 120 4.60 8.79 0.11
CA TRP A 120 5.69 8.16 0.85
C TRP A 120 6.44 7.09 0.05
N ALA A 121 5.81 5.96 -0.30
CA ALA A 121 6.53 4.78 -0.77
C ALA A 121 7.28 5.03 -2.09
N GLN A 122 6.70 5.77 -3.03
CA GLN A 122 7.31 6.12 -4.31
C GLN A 122 8.06 7.47 -4.28
N THR A 123 8.40 7.93 -3.08
CA THR A 123 9.17 9.16 -2.88
C THR A 123 10.55 8.85 -2.26
N LYS A 124 11.37 9.89 -2.11
CA LYS A 124 12.67 9.80 -1.43
C LYS A 124 12.53 9.50 0.08
N GLU A 125 11.34 9.67 0.64
CA GLU A 125 11.08 9.41 2.06
C GLU A 125 10.97 7.91 2.39
N PHE A 126 10.89 7.04 1.37
CA PHE A 126 10.74 5.58 1.57
C PHE A 126 11.94 4.98 2.29
N THR A 127 13.16 5.44 1.99
CA THR A 127 14.37 4.96 2.67
C THR A 127 15.25 6.11 3.14
N PRO A 128 16.06 5.91 4.21
CA PRO A 128 17.02 6.92 4.66
C PRO A 128 18.03 7.36 3.60
N ALA A 129 18.31 6.48 2.63
CA ALA A 129 19.20 6.77 1.50
C ALA A 129 18.50 7.57 0.38
N GLY A 130 17.21 7.91 0.54
CA GLY A 130 16.44 8.65 -0.47
C GLY A 130 16.10 7.83 -1.71
N ARG A 131 16.01 6.51 -1.58
CA ARG A 131 15.68 5.60 -2.68
C ARG A 131 14.22 5.16 -2.62
N PRO A 132 13.39 5.49 -3.63
CA PRO A 132 11.96 5.16 -3.63
C PRO A 132 11.72 3.66 -3.88
N LEU A 133 10.53 3.19 -3.52
CA LEU A 133 10.10 1.79 -3.68
C LEU A 133 10.26 1.28 -5.13
N ASN A 134 9.96 2.12 -6.12
CA ASN A 134 10.05 1.78 -7.54
C ASN A 134 11.43 1.26 -7.95
N ASP A 135 12.49 1.74 -7.31
CA ASP A 135 13.87 1.37 -7.65
C ASP A 135 14.23 -0.06 -7.25
N TYR A 136 13.42 -0.71 -6.41
CA TYR A 136 13.67 -2.06 -5.93
C TYR A 136 13.00 -3.15 -6.78
N PHE A 137 12.03 -2.80 -7.63
CA PHE A 137 11.22 -3.73 -8.39
C PHE A 137 11.28 -3.46 -9.89
N ASP A 138 11.05 -4.49 -10.68
CA ASP A 138 10.93 -4.34 -12.13
C ASP A 138 9.58 -3.72 -12.50
N LYS A 139 8.53 -4.03 -11.73
CA LYS A 139 7.22 -3.37 -11.81
C LYS A 139 6.43 -3.50 -10.51
N LEU A 140 5.63 -2.49 -10.20
CA LEU A 140 4.66 -2.48 -9.11
C LEU A 140 3.28 -2.76 -9.67
N TYR A 141 2.52 -3.62 -9.00
CA TYR A 141 1.11 -3.91 -9.25
C TYR A 141 0.32 -3.49 -8.00
N LEU A 142 -0.41 -2.39 -8.12
CA LEU A 142 -1.05 -1.71 -7.00
C LEU A 142 -2.56 -1.81 -7.15
N SER A 143 -3.26 -2.22 -6.09
CA SER A 143 -4.70 -2.51 -6.14
C SER A 143 -5.53 -1.34 -6.65
N TYR A 144 -5.23 -0.11 -6.21
CA TYR A 144 -5.97 1.08 -6.64
C TYR A 144 -5.81 1.42 -8.13
N GLU A 145 -4.71 0.99 -8.77
CA GLU A 145 -4.49 1.14 -10.21
C GLU A 145 -5.16 0.01 -11.00
N ILE A 146 -5.17 -1.20 -10.43
CA ILE A 146 -5.77 -2.38 -11.05
C ILE A 146 -7.29 -2.36 -10.90
N GLY A 147 -7.83 -1.81 -9.81
CA GLY A 147 -9.25 -1.72 -9.55
C GLY A 147 -9.83 -2.86 -8.69
N VAL A 148 -8.98 -3.79 -8.22
CA VAL A 148 -9.34 -4.93 -7.37
C VAL A 148 -8.25 -5.21 -6.36
N THR A 149 -8.62 -5.83 -5.23
CA THR A 149 -7.70 -6.20 -4.13
C THR A 149 -7.50 -7.71 -4.04
N LYS A 150 -6.38 -8.14 -3.48
CA LYS A 150 -6.23 -9.52 -3.00
C LYS A 150 -7.27 -9.76 -1.90
N PRO A 151 -7.86 -10.95 -1.77
CA PRO A 151 -7.52 -12.21 -2.45
C PRO A 151 -8.29 -12.46 -3.77
N ASP A 152 -8.96 -11.46 -4.35
CA ASP A 152 -9.68 -11.64 -5.60
C ASP A 152 -8.72 -12.19 -6.68
N ARG A 153 -9.15 -13.24 -7.36
CA ARG A 153 -8.38 -13.88 -8.42
C ARG A 153 -8.04 -12.91 -9.56
N GLU A 154 -8.91 -11.98 -9.83
CA GLU A 154 -8.75 -11.02 -10.93
C GLU A 154 -7.47 -10.19 -10.82
N ILE A 155 -7.02 -9.83 -9.60
CA ILE A 155 -5.78 -9.06 -9.43
C ILE A 155 -4.55 -9.86 -9.90
N PHE A 156 -4.54 -11.17 -9.63
CA PHE A 156 -3.47 -12.06 -10.07
C PHE A 156 -3.53 -12.30 -11.59
N ASP A 157 -4.71 -12.52 -12.14
CA ASP A 157 -4.90 -12.75 -13.58
C ASP A 157 -4.46 -11.51 -14.38
N ARG A 158 -4.79 -10.31 -13.93
CA ARG A 158 -4.35 -9.05 -14.55
C ARG A 158 -2.83 -8.86 -14.46
N MET A 159 -2.24 -9.14 -13.31
CA MET A 159 -0.78 -9.08 -13.14
C MET A 159 -0.07 -10.08 -14.06
N VAL A 160 -0.54 -11.32 -14.14
CA VAL A 160 0.03 -12.37 -15.00
C VAL A 160 -0.09 -12.00 -16.46
N LEU A 161 -1.24 -11.47 -16.90
CA LEU A 161 -1.46 -11.03 -18.27
C LEU A 161 -0.51 -9.91 -18.68
N ASP A 162 -0.35 -8.92 -17.82
CA ASP A 162 0.48 -7.74 -18.09
C ASP A 162 1.99 -8.06 -18.01
N SER A 163 2.41 -8.86 -17.02
CA SER A 163 3.81 -9.21 -16.83
C SER A 163 4.31 -10.28 -17.80
N GLY A 164 3.41 -11.06 -18.42
CA GLY A 164 3.76 -12.20 -19.25
C GLY A 164 4.34 -13.39 -18.48
N ILE A 165 4.18 -13.44 -17.16
CA ILE A 165 4.57 -14.58 -16.32
C ILE A 165 3.78 -15.82 -16.76
N LYS A 166 4.49 -16.96 -16.90
CA LYS A 166 3.91 -18.27 -17.28
C LYS A 166 4.07 -19.25 -16.16
#